data_dd8b632a29802715fecf925e7fe23ad2
#
_entry.id   dd8b632a29802715fecf925e7fe23ad2
#
_cell.length_a   1.000
_cell.length_b   1.000
_cell.length_c   1.000
_cell.angle_alpha   90.00
_cell.angle_beta   90.00
_cell.angle_gamma   90.00
#
_symmetry.space_group_name_H-M   'P 1'
#
loop_
_entity.id
_entity.type
_entity.pdbx_description
1 polymer ?
#
loop_
_entity_poly.entity_id
_entity_poly.type
_entity_poly.pdbx_seq_one_letter_code
_entity_poly.pdbx_strand_id
1 'polypeptide(L)'
;MVNEYVEILTRHVAENPPNCGSDANSILEMLFTYYHECNNTDTDAVKVAFEDLYQRMHGMPLREMDRIVDAVCALCREHEKAGFVEGLKVGTMIGSYQQTKQLRT
;
A
#
# COMPACT_ATOMS: atom_id res chain seq x y z
N MET A 1 16.08 5.80 1.80
CA MET A 1 14.67 5.52 2.12
C MET A 1 14.17 4.25 1.47
N VAL A 2 14.19 4.13 0.15
CA VAL A 2 13.79 2.89 -0.54
C VAL A 2 14.64 1.69 -0.09
N ASN A 3 15.95 1.91 0.10
CA ASN A 3 16.85 0.85 0.54
C ASN A 3 16.53 0.29 1.92
N GLU A 4 16.04 1.13 2.82
CA GLU A 4 15.65 0.71 4.16
C GLU A 4 14.46 -0.25 4.12
N TYR A 5 13.46 0.04 3.29
CA TYR A 5 12.30 -0.85 3.12
C TYR A 5 12.70 -2.16 2.46
N VAL A 6 13.57 -2.10 1.46
CA VAL A 6 14.08 -3.30 0.78
C VAL A 6 14.86 -4.17 1.77
N GLU A 7 15.68 -3.57 2.64
CA GLU A 7 16.40 -4.32 3.66
C GLU A 7 15.45 -4.99 4.65
N ILE A 8 14.43 -4.30 5.11
CA ILE A 8 13.42 -4.84 6.02
C ILE A 8 12.72 -6.03 5.36
N LEU A 9 12.29 -5.86 4.11
CA LEU A 9 11.61 -6.91 3.36
C LEU A 9 12.53 -8.12 3.15
N THR A 10 13.77 -7.87 2.70
CA THR A 10 14.74 -8.92 2.44
C THR A 10 15.07 -9.72 3.70
N ARG A 11 15.30 -9.01 4.81
CA ARG A 11 15.57 -9.66 6.09
C ARG A 11 14.39 -10.49 6.53
N HIS A 12 13.19 -9.94 6.38
CA HIS A 12 11.98 -10.63 6.79
C HIS A 12 11.73 -11.89 5.98
N VAL A 13 11.90 -11.83 4.66
CA VAL A 13 11.76 -12.98 3.79
C VAL A 13 12.81 -14.04 4.11
N ALA A 14 14.05 -13.62 4.45
CA ALA A 14 15.11 -14.51 4.83
C ALA A 14 14.82 -15.25 6.14
N GLU A 15 14.28 -14.53 7.14
CA GLU A 15 13.94 -15.10 8.44
C GLU A 15 12.66 -15.93 8.42
N ASN A 16 11.74 -15.57 7.54
CA ASN A 16 10.43 -16.20 7.41
C ASN A 16 10.19 -16.52 5.93
N PRO A 17 10.75 -17.63 5.43
CA PRO A 17 10.58 -17.99 4.03
C PRO A 17 9.09 -18.07 3.70
N PRO A 18 8.67 -17.54 2.54
CA PRO A 18 7.26 -17.51 2.20
C PRO A 18 6.71 -18.91 2.08
N ASN A 19 6.06 -19.35 3.12
CA ASN A 19 5.10 -20.42 3.04
C ASN A 19 3.83 -19.77 2.52
N CYS A 20 3.21 -20.36 1.54
CA CYS A 20 1.99 -19.87 0.93
C CYS A 20 0.82 -19.86 1.94
N GLY A 21 1.02 -19.25 3.10
CA GLY A 21 0.03 -19.16 4.14
C GLY A 21 -0.40 -17.71 4.37
N SER A 22 -1.39 -17.54 5.20
CA SER A 22 -1.95 -16.25 5.57
C SER A 22 -0.94 -15.30 6.22
N ASP A 23 0.16 -15.84 6.76
CA ASP A 23 1.16 -15.05 7.49
C ASP A 23 1.96 -14.13 6.56
N ALA A 24 2.18 -14.52 5.31
CA ALA A 24 2.89 -13.69 4.34
C ALA A 24 2.15 -12.37 4.08
N ASN A 25 0.81 -12.42 3.98
CA ASN A 25 0.02 -11.22 3.78
C ASN A 25 0.05 -10.33 5.03
N SER A 26 0.05 -10.92 6.23
CA SER A 26 0.12 -10.17 7.47
C SER A 26 1.39 -9.32 7.56
N ILE A 27 2.52 -9.87 7.10
CA ILE A 27 3.80 -9.17 7.07
C ILE A 27 3.79 -8.04 6.07
N LEU A 28 3.26 -8.28 4.87
CA LEU A 28 3.14 -7.27 3.84
C LEU A 28 2.21 -6.15 4.29
N GLU A 29 1.16 -6.48 5.03
CA GLU A 29 0.27 -5.49 5.62
C GLU A 29 0.97 -4.67 6.70
N MET A 30 1.83 -5.27 7.50
CA MET A 30 2.65 -4.54 8.48
C MET A 30 3.59 -3.55 7.79
N LEU A 31 4.21 -3.96 6.69
CA LEU A 31 5.07 -3.08 5.92
C LEU A 31 4.28 -1.91 5.33
N PHE A 32 3.06 -2.17 4.87
CA PHE A 32 2.17 -1.11 4.39
C PHE A 32 1.88 -0.10 5.50
N THR A 33 1.52 -0.57 6.69
CA THR A 33 1.21 0.30 7.82
C THR A 33 2.41 1.17 8.17
N TYR A 34 3.60 0.57 8.23
CA TYR A 34 4.83 1.31 8.51
C TYR A 34 5.10 2.37 7.43
N TYR A 35 4.99 1.98 6.17
CA TYR A 35 5.21 2.90 5.05
C TYR A 35 4.22 4.06 5.08
N HIS A 36 2.96 3.75 5.31
CA HIS A 36 1.88 4.75 5.33
C HIS A 36 2.05 5.75 6.48
N GLU A 37 2.50 5.29 7.64
CA GLU A 37 2.76 6.17 8.79
C GLU A 37 3.95 7.09 8.57
N CYS A 38 4.94 6.65 7.81
CA CYS A 38 6.18 7.41 7.60
C CYS A 38 6.14 8.31 6.36
N ASN A 39 5.17 8.14 5.47
CA ASN A 39 5.15 8.85 4.20
C ASN A 39 3.76 9.38 3.89
N ASN A 40 3.73 10.58 3.31
CA ASN A 40 2.48 11.13 2.79
C ASN A 40 2.26 10.59 1.38
N THR A 41 1.19 9.82 1.21
CA THR A 41 0.84 9.21 -0.08
C THR A 41 -0.17 10.05 -0.87
N ASP A 42 -0.58 11.21 -0.33
CA ASP A 42 -1.54 12.08 -1.01
C ASP A 42 -0.84 12.89 -2.08
N THR A 43 -1.02 12.47 -3.32
CA THR A 43 -0.55 13.21 -4.48
C THR A 43 -1.47 14.39 -4.77
N ASP A 44 -1.04 15.30 -5.66
CA ASP A 44 -1.89 16.41 -6.09
C ASP A 44 -3.18 15.91 -6.74
N ALA A 45 -3.11 14.81 -7.49
CA ALA A 45 -4.29 14.21 -8.10
C ALA A 45 -5.28 13.71 -7.04
N VAL A 46 -4.80 13.12 -5.94
CA VAL A 46 -5.65 12.68 -4.83
C VAL A 46 -6.32 13.88 -4.18
N LYS A 47 -5.57 14.96 -3.94
CA LYS A 47 -6.12 16.21 -3.35
C LYS A 47 -7.20 16.81 -4.22
N VAL A 48 -6.98 16.86 -5.54
CA VAL A 48 -7.97 17.37 -6.49
C VAL A 48 -9.23 16.52 -6.47
N ALA A 49 -9.07 15.19 -6.41
CA ALA A 49 -10.21 14.28 -6.33
C ALA A 49 -11.05 14.49 -5.07
N PHE A 50 -10.40 14.75 -3.92
CA PHE A 50 -11.10 15.06 -2.67
C PHE A 50 -11.82 16.41 -2.77
N GLU A 51 -11.22 17.42 -3.38
CA GLU A 51 -11.88 18.71 -3.60
C GLU A 51 -13.13 18.55 -4.45
N ASP A 52 -13.07 17.75 -5.52
CA ASP A 52 -14.23 17.46 -6.36
C ASP A 52 -15.33 16.77 -5.56
N LEU A 53 -14.95 15.81 -4.71
CA LEU A 53 -15.89 15.13 -3.83
C LEU A 53 -16.59 16.12 -2.90
N TYR A 54 -15.84 17.03 -2.26
CA TYR A 54 -16.41 18.05 -1.38
C TYR A 54 -17.38 18.96 -2.13
N GLN A 55 -17.04 19.36 -3.35
CA GLN A 55 -17.91 20.21 -4.16
C GLN A 55 -19.23 19.51 -4.50
N ARG A 56 -19.16 18.21 -4.81
CA ARG A 56 -20.37 17.42 -5.11
C ARG A 56 -21.27 17.26 -3.91
N MET A 57 -20.74 17.39 -2.71
CA MET A 57 -21.51 17.32 -1.47
C MET A 57 -21.99 18.68 -0.99
N HIS A 58 -21.80 19.74 -1.79
CA HIS A 58 -22.21 21.10 -1.43
C HIS A 58 -23.70 21.16 -1.13
N GLY A 59 -24.04 21.78 0.01
CA GLY A 59 -25.42 21.88 0.46
C GLY A 59 -25.90 20.71 1.32
N MET A 60 -25.07 19.69 1.49
CA MET A 60 -25.39 18.54 2.33
C MET A 60 -25.13 18.87 3.80
N PRO A 61 -25.94 18.33 4.74
CA PRO A 61 -25.66 18.51 6.17
C PRO A 61 -24.28 17.99 6.53
N LEU A 62 -23.57 18.69 7.41
CA LEU A 62 -22.19 18.38 7.79
C LEU A 62 -22.06 16.94 8.29
N ARG A 63 -23.02 16.47 9.08
CA ARG A 63 -23.00 15.11 9.62
C ARG A 63 -23.00 14.04 8.52
N GLU A 64 -23.77 14.27 7.46
CA GLU A 64 -23.83 13.35 6.32
C GLU A 64 -22.54 13.44 5.50
N MET A 65 -22.00 14.64 5.31
CA MET A 65 -20.70 14.82 4.64
C MET A 65 -19.61 14.04 5.36
N ASP A 66 -19.54 14.16 6.68
CA ASP A 66 -18.51 13.48 7.47
C ASP A 66 -18.61 11.97 7.32
N ARG A 67 -19.82 11.42 7.31
CA ARG A 67 -20.03 9.99 7.10
C ARG A 67 -19.53 9.51 5.74
N ILE A 68 -19.83 10.29 4.71
CA ILE A 68 -19.39 9.95 3.34
C ILE A 68 -17.89 10.06 3.23
N VAL A 69 -17.28 11.11 3.77
CA VAL A 69 -15.82 11.31 3.74
C VAL A 69 -15.13 10.19 4.49
N ASP A 70 -15.63 9.80 5.67
CA ASP A 70 -15.06 8.70 6.45
C ASP A 70 -15.13 7.38 5.67
N ALA A 71 -16.25 7.12 4.99
CA ALA A 71 -16.40 5.92 4.18
C ALA A 71 -15.44 5.91 2.98
N VAL A 72 -15.28 7.06 2.33
CA VAL A 72 -14.36 7.21 1.19
C VAL A 72 -12.92 7.03 1.66
N CYS A 73 -12.54 7.62 2.79
CA CYS A 73 -11.19 7.48 3.34
C CYS A 73 -10.90 6.02 3.69
N ALA A 74 -11.86 5.32 4.28
CA ALA A 74 -11.71 3.89 4.59
C ALA A 74 -11.53 3.07 3.31
N LEU A 75 -12.32 3.36 2.28
CA LEU A 75 -12.21 2.69 0.99
C LEU A 75 -10.84 2.95 0.33
N CYS A 76 -10.39 4.20 0.34
CA CYS A 76 -9.08 4.56 -0.20
C CYS A 76 -7.95 3.83 0.51
N ARG A 77 -8.02 3.73 1.84
CA ARG A 77 -7.01 3.04 2.63
C ARG A 77 -6.96 1.55 2.27
N GLU A 78 -8.09 0.90 2.11
CA GLU A 78 -8.13 -0.50 1.73
C GLU A 78 -7.59 -0.72 0.32
N HIS A 79 -7.91 0.17 -0.61
CA HIS A 79 -7.36 0.10 -1.96
C HIS A 79 -5.85 0.34 -1.98
N GLU A 80 -5.35 1.32 -1.23
CA GLU A 80 -3.92 1.57 -1.11
C GLU A 80 -3.19 0.35 -0.55
N LYS A 81 -3.75 -0.25 0.50
CA LYS A 81 -3.18 -1.43 1.12
C LYS A 81 -3.13 -2.60 0.14
N ALA A 82 -4.24 -2.85 -0.55
CA ALA A 82 -4.30 -3.92 -1.54
C ALA A 82 -3.29 -3.72 -2.67
N GLY A 83 -3.19 -2.49 -3.19
CA GLY A 83 -2.23 -2.16 -4.24
C GLY A 83 -0.78 -2.31 -3.77
N PHE A 84 -0.47 -1.88 -2.55
CA PHE A 84 0.85 -2.01 -1.96
C PHE A 84 1.25 -3.48 -1.82
N VAL A 85 0.36 -4.30 -1.27
CA VAL A 85 0.61 -5.74 -1.07
C VAL A 85 0.83 -6.44 -2.41
N GLU A 86 -0.04 -6.19 -3.38
CA GLU A 86 0.09 -6.78 -4.71
C GLU A 86 1.36 -6.29 -5.42
N GLY A 87 1.68 -5.01 -5.29
CA GLY A 87 2.90 -4.44 -5.86
C GLY A 87 4.15 -5.08 -5.30
N LEU A 88 4.20 -5.32 -3.98
CA LEU A 88 5.32 -6.00 -3.34
C LEU A 88 5.45 -7.44 -3.83
N LYS A 89 4.34 -8.16 -3.98
CA LYS A 89 4.35 -9.52 -4.49
C LYS A 89 4.93 -9.56 -5.90
N VAL A 90 4.44 -8.69 -6.78
CA VAL A 90 4.93 -8.61 -8.16
C VAL A 90 6.40 -8.20 -8.19
N GLY A 91 6.79 -7.19 -7.41
CA GLY A 91 8.18 -6.75 -7.34
C GLY A 91 9.12 -7.84 -6.85
N THR A 92 8.70 -8.61 -5.85
CA THR A 92 9.49 -9.73 -5.34
C THR A 92 9.65 -10.82 -6.38
N MET A 93 8.59 -11.13 -7.13
CA MET A 93 8.64 -12.10 -8.21
C MET A 93 9.60 -11.67 -9.32
N ILE A 94 9.54 -10.40 -9.72
CA ILE A 94 10.45 -9.86 -10.74
C ILE A 94 11.90 -9.93 -10.26
N GLY A 95 12.16 -9.53 -9.02
CA GLY A 95 13.49 -9.59 -8.43
C GLY A 95 14.05 -11.01 -8.41
N SER A 96 13.24 -11.98 -8.01
CA SER A 96 13.62 -13.39 -8.00
C SER A 96 13.92 -13.91 -9.40
N TYR A 97 13.11 -13.54 -10.38
CA TYR A 97 13.32 -13.91 -11.77
C TYR A 97 14.64 -13.36 -12.31
N GLN A 98 14.94 -12.10 -12.03
CA GLN A 98 16.18 -11.47 -12.47
C GLN A 98 17.41 -12.12 -11.85
N GLN A 99 17.37 -12.45 -10.56
CA GLN A 99 18.46 -13.17 -9.90
C GLN A 99 18.70 -14.55 -10.50
N THR A 100 17.64 -15.28 -10.77
CA THR A 100 17.74 -16.59 -11.41
C THR A 100 18.35 -16.49 -12.81
N LYS A 101 17.95 -15.48 -13.56
CA LYS A 101 18.49 -15.22 -14.89
C LYS A 101 19.97 -14.88 -14.87
N GLN A 102 20.41 -14.08 -13.90
CA GLN A 102 21.81 -13.73 -13.74
C GLN A 102 22.66 -14.95 -13.35
N LEU A 103 22.14 -15.84 -12.55
CA LEU A 103 22.84 -17.05 -12.13
C LEU A 103 22.99 -18.06 -13.28
N ARG A 104 22.17 -17.98 -14.31
CA ARG A 104 22.24 -18.85 -15.48
C ARG A 104 23.21 -18.37 -16.56
N THR A 105 23.68 -17.15 -16.45
CA THR A 105 24.66 -16.61 -17.37
C THR A 105 26.06 -16.70 -16.79
#